data_1d2a5f0c5e163ae7f488c3afec67ad4b
#
_entry.id   1d2a5f0c5e163ae7f488c3afec67ad4b
#
_cell.length_a   1.000
_cell.length_b   1.000
_cell.length_c   1.000
_cell.angle_alpha   90.00
_cell.angle_beta   90.00
_cell.angle_gamma   90.00
#
_symmetry.space_group_name_H-M   'P 1'
#
loop_
_entity.id
_entity.type
_entity.pdbx_description
1 polymer ?
#
loop_
_entity_poly.entity_id
_entity_poly.type
_entity_poly.pdbx_seq_one_letter_code
_entity_poly.pdbx_strand_id
1 'polypeptide(L)'
;MAARKALNNITARSWALALILLGLTITAYKAYELGLPLTPEQNTDVWTVQAQVSFEGTSKPAKLSLFIPENTPGFMLLDEDFISSRYGLTIAKTNENRRADWAIRRAKGDQTLYYRISVARSNLSTDWDTKPGFPEPPDYPEPYASAIKAIIDDVREESADVESYTLELLKQLNSSAPDENVELIRDKASSVGQWTSEIINILKGVRIPARIIWGIDINDAANDASLRPLLQVHNGDHWLTFNPETGSEGIPANYLVWKVGDRDIATLEGGNDLGIRFSLTRTYTELIDVARQGAAKRDSFFSEFSLLSLPVQNQNVYQLSLIHI
;
A
#
# COMPACT_ATOMS: atom_id res chain seq x y z
N MET A 1 -8.67 76.02 -16.73
CA MET A 1 -7.92 74.77 -17.06
C MET A 1 -7.91 73.73 -15.93
N ALA A 2 -7.92 74.10 -14.65
CA ALA A 2 -7.86 73.18 -13.53
C ALA A 2 -9.12 72.22 -13.36
N ALA A 3 -10.33 72.77 -13.59
CA ALA A 3 -11.57 72.00 -13.44
C ALA A 3 -11.72 70.80 -14.44
N ARG A 4 -11.25 71.00 -15.70
CA ARG A 4 -11.25 69.94 -16.71
C ARG A 4 -10.27 68.81 -16.39
N LYS A 5 -9.13 69.09 -15.73
CA LYS A 5 -8.17 68.08 -15.27
C LYS A 5 -8.69 67.26 -14.07
N ALA A 6 -9.46 67.86 -13.17
CA ALA A 6 -10.10 67.21 -12.04
C ALA A 6 -11.23 66.28 -12.50
N LEU A 7 -12.05 66.68 -13.48
CA LEU A 7 -13.12 65.84 -14.03
C LEU A 7 -12.56 64.63 -14.78
N ASN A 8 -11.48 64.75 -15.56
CA ASN A 8 -10.82 63.64 -16.23
C ASN A 8 -10.18 62.63 -15.24
N ASN A 9 -9.67 63.14 -14.12
CA ASN A 9 -9.12 62.21 -13.08
C ASN A 9 -10.20 61.44 -12.32
N ILE A 10 -11.38 61.99 -12.13
CA ILE A 10 -12.51 61.34 -11.50
C ILE A 10 -13.05 60.23 -12.42
N THR A 11 -13.21 60.53 -13.72
CA THR A 11 -13.65 59.52 -14.69
C THR A 11 -12.63 58.42 -14.89
N ALA A 12 -11.33 58.73 -14.94
CA ALA A 12 -10.29 57.71 -15.04
C ALA A 12 -10.24 56.78 -13.81
N ARG A 13 -10.44 57.30 -12.60
CA ARG A 13 -10.52 56.50 -11.36
C ARG A 13 -11.76 55.63 -11.31
N SER A 14 -12.92 56.13 -11.79
CA SER A 14 -14.15 55.31 -11.83
C SER A 14 -14.03 54.18 -12.87
N TRP A 15 -13.40 54.39 -14.01
CA TRP A 15 -13.11 53.32 -14.97
C TRP A 15 -12.12 52.28 -14.42
N ALA A 16 -11.09 52.72 -13.70
CA ALA A 16 -10.14 51.78 -13.04
C ALA A 16 -10.84 50.90 -11.98
N LEU A 17 -11.72 51.54 -11.16
CA LEU A 17 -12.53 50.76 -10.17
C LEU A 17 -13.49 49.78 -10.85
N ALA A 18 -14.14 50.18 -11.94
CA ALA A 18 -15.03 49.30 -12.69
C ALA A 18 -14.28 48.09 -13.27
N LEU A 19 -13.06 48.28 -13.80
CA LEU A 19 -12.23 47.16 -14.30
C LEU A 19 -11.74 46.23 -13.19
N ILE A 20 -11.37 46.79 -12.03
CA ILE A 20 -10.98 45.97 -10.85
C ILE A 20 -12.17 45.13 -10.37
N LEU A 21 -13.37 45.72 -10.25
CA LEU A 21 -14.57 45.01 -9.86
C LEU A 21 -14.92 43.91 -10.86
N LEU A 22 -14.83 44.21 -12.17
CA LEU A 22 -15.07 43.21 -13.21
C LEU A 22 -14.06 42.05 -13.12
N GLY A 23 -12.77 42.36 -12.91
CA GLY A 23 -11.72 41.35 -12.73
C GLY A 23 -11.96 40.47 -11.52
N LEU A 24 -12.31 41.07 -10.37
CA LEU A 24 -12.65 40.33 -9.15
C LEU A 24 -13.89 39.43 -9.34
N THR A 25 -14.91 39.94 -10.04
CA THR A 25 -16.13 39.17 -10.32
C THR A 25 -15.83 37.96 -11.21
N ILE A 26 -15.01 38.14 -12.26
CA ILE A 26 -14.59 37.04 -13.15
C ILE A 26 -13.74 36.02 -12.37
N THR A 27 -12.82 36.50 -11.52
CA THR A 27 -11.98 35.63 -10.70
C THR A 27 -12.80 34.85 -9.71
N ALA A 28 -13.75 35.50 -9.01
CA ALA A 28 -14.65 34.84 -8.07
C ALA A 28 -15.55 33.81 -8.78
N TYR A 29 -16.09 34.12 -9.95
CA TYR A 29 -16.86 33.18 -10.77
C TYR A 29 -16.02 31.98 -11.17
N LYS A 30 -14.81 32.18 -11.66
CA LYS A 30 -13.91 31.08 -12.04
C LYS A 30 -13.51 30.21 -10.85
N ALA A 31 -13.28 30.80 -9.68
CA ALA A 31 -12.93 30.07 -8.48
C ALA A 31 -14.11 29.25 -7.93
N TYR A 32 -15.32 29.84 -7.95
CA TYR A 32 -16.51 29.22 -7.34
C TYR A 32 -17.20 28.19 -8.27
N GLU A 33 -17.42 28.55 -9.54
CA GLU A 33 -18.12 27.69 -10.51
C GLU A 33 -17.21 26.69 -11.21
N LEU A 34 -15.98 27.08 -11.52
CA LEU A 34 -15.04 26.24 -12.25
C LEU A 34 -14.03 25.56 -11.33
N GLY A 35 -14.05 25.83 -10.01
CA GLY A 35 -13.15 25.22 -9.05
C GLY A 35 -11.66 25.52 -9.30
N LEU A 36 -11.35 26.64 -9.98
CA LEU A 36 -9.97 27.01 -10.25
C LEU A 36 -9.28 27.49 -8.96
N PRO A 37 -8.11 26.95 -8.59
CA PRO A 37 -7.41 27.36 -7.39
C PRO A 37 -6.96 28.83 -7.48
N LEU A 38 -7.17 29.58 -6.37
CA LEU A 38 -6.69 30.96 -6.23
C LEU A 38 -5.22 31.06 -5.81
N THR A 39 -4.63 29.93 -5.43
CA THR A 39 -3.21 29.81 -5.08
C THR A 39 -2.43 29.15 -6.21
N PRO A 40 -1.11 29.43 -6.34
CA PRO A 40 -0.26 28.69 -7.28
C PRO A 40 -0.44 27.18 -7.06
N GLU A 41 -0.58 26.47 -8.16
CA GLU A 41 -0.83 25.04 -8.21
C GLU A 41 0.09 24.27 -7.25
N GLN A 42 -0.51 23.59 -6.30
CA GLN A 42 0.21 22.57 -5.57
C GLN A 42 0.31 21.35 -6.51
N ASN A 43 1.44 21.26 -7.21
CA ASN A 43 1.74 20.05 -7.96
C ASN A 43 1.80 18.88 -6.98
N THR A 44 1.00 17.87 -7.23
CA THR A 44 1.05 16.63 -6.46
C THR A 44 1.91 15.64 -7.20
N ASP A 45 2.86 15.07 -6.47
CA ASP A 45 3.67 13.97 -6.99
C ASP A 45 2.78 12.73 -7.18
N VAL A 46 2.66 12.30 -8.42
CA VAL A 46 2.06 11.03 -8.77
C VAL A 46 3.18 10.04 -9.04
N TRP A 47 3.15 8.95 -8.30
CA TRP A 47 4.08 7.86 -8.45
C TRP A 47 3.43 6.69 -9.16
N THR A 48 4.08 6.21 -10.21
CA THR A 48 3.70 4.98 -10.88
C THR A 48 4.66 3.88 -10.46
N VAL A 49 4.13 2.85 -9.84
CA VAL A 49 4.86 1.64 -9.45
C VAL A 49 4.46 0.52 -10.37
N GLN A 50 5.42 -0.09 -11.04
CA GLN A 50 5.21 -1.22 -11.92
C GLN A 50 5.95 -2.45 -11.41
N ALA A 51 5.23 -3.54 -11.19
CA ALA A 51 5.78 -4.86 -10.97
C ALA A 51 5.82 -5.61 -12.31
N GLN A 52 7.01 -5.92 -12.79
CA GLN A 52 7.25 -6.81 -13.92
C GLN A 52 7.53 -8.20 -13.37
N VAL A 53 6.70 -9.15 -13.75
CA VAL A 53 6.88 -10.56 -13.39
C VAL A 53 7.27 -11.35 -14.63
N SER A 54 8.38 -12.03 -14.58
CA SER A 54 8.91 -12.85 -15.68
C SER A 54 9.10 -14.30 -15.23
N PHE A 55 8.86 -15.25 -16.14
CA PHE A 55 9.11 -16.67 -15.89
C PHE A 55 9.23 -17.45 -17.20
N GLU A 56 9.82 -18.64 -17.16
CA GLU A 56 9.90 -19.54 -18.28
C GLU A 56 8.73 -20.56 -18.28
N GLY A 57 7.94 -20.54 -19.35
CA GLY A 57 6.80 -21.43 -19.54
C GLY A 57 7.21 -22.79 -20.10
N THR A 58 6.75 -23.87 -19.47
CA THR A 58 7.09 -25.27 -19.78
C THR A 58 6.18 -25.92 -20.85
N SER A 59 5.42 -25.13 -21.61
CA SER A 59 4.39 -25.59 -22.57
C SER A 59 3.21 -26.32 -21.90
N LYS A 60 3.06 -26.19 -20.59
CA LYS A 60 1.97 -26.72 -19.76
C LYS A 60 1.08 -25.59 -19.27
N PRO A 61 -0.06 -25.91 -18.62
CA PRO A 61 -0.82 -24.88 -17.90
C PRO A 61 0.06 -24.20 -16.85
N ALA A 62 -0.04 -22.88 -16.77
CA ALA A 62 0.66 -22.11 -15.75
C ALA A 62 -0.30 -21.18 -15.01
N LYS A 63 -0.06 -21.00 -13.72
CA LYS A 63 -0.74 -20.05 -12.86
C LYS A 63 0.30 -19.22 -12.11
N LEU A 64 0.22 -17.92 -12.29
CA LEU A 64 1.00 -16.94 -11.55
C LEU A 64 0.07 -16.22 -10.57
N SER A 65 0.47 -16.14 -9.31
CA SER A 65 -0.22 -15.38 -8.28
C SER A 65 0.71 -14.30 -7.75
N LEU A 66 0.28 -13.05 -7.74
CA LEU A 66 1.03 -11.90 -7.23
C LEU A 66 0.20 -11.18 -6.18
N PHE A 67 0.78 -10.92 -5.01
CA PHE A 67 0.19 -9.99 -4.05
C PHE A 67 0.28 -8.57 -4.59
N ILE A 68 -0.84 -7.84 -4.49
CA ILE A 68 -1.00 -6.47 -4.95
C ILE A 68 -1.50 -5.59 -3.80
N PRO A 69 -1.20 -4.29 -3.79
CA PRO A 69 -1.62 -3.39 -2.73
C PRO A 69 -3.14 -3.41 -2.52
N GLU A 70 -3.56 -3.47 -1.28
CA GLU A 70 -4.96 -3.33 -0.86
C GLU A 70 -5.14 -2.08 -0.02
N ASN A 71 -4.33 -1.95 1.02
CA ASN A 71 -4.36 -0.85 1.96
C ASN A 71 -3.02 -0.11 1.88
N THR A 72 -3.05 1.16 1.50
CA THR A 72 -1.87 1.98 1.27
C THR A 72 -1.91 3.23 2.15
N PRO A 73 -1.62 3.12 3.48
CA PRO A 73 -1.61 4.27 4.36
C PRO A 73 -0.71 5.39 3.81
N GLY A 74 -1.21 6.62 3.84
CA GLY A 74 -0.50 7.78 3.30
C GLY A 74 -0.53 7.94 1.79
N PHE A 75 -1.19 7.02 1.05
CA PHE A 75 -1.35 7.10 -0.40
C PHE A 75 -2.77 6.81 -0.84
N MET A 76 -3.19 7.51 -1.88
CA MET A 76 -4.44 7.25 -2.60
C MET A 76 -4.12 6.58 -3.92
N LEU A 77 -4.78 5.46 -4.20
CA LEU A 77 -4.71 4.77 -5.48
C LEU A 77 -5.50 5.57 -6.53
N LEU A 78 -4.84 6.00 -7.59
CA LEU A 78 -5.44 6.76 -8.69
C LEU A 78 -5.83 5.85 -9.85
N ASP A 79 -4.94 4.93 -10.20
CA ASP A 79 -5.11 4.03 -11.33
C ASP A 79 -4.45 2.68 -11.12
N GLU A 80 -4.99 1.64 -11.74
CA GLU A 80 -4.51 0.26 -11.63
C GLU A 80 -4.68 -0.46 -12.95
N ASP A 81 -3.58 -1.01 -13.47
CA ASP A 81 -3.55 -1.73 -14.74
C ASP A 81 -2.93 -3.12 -14.61
N PHE A 82 -3.52 -4.08 -15.31
CA PHE A 82 -3.03 -5.45 -15.43
C PHE A 82 -2.72 -5.73 -16.91
N ILE A 83 -1.45 -5.82 -17.24
CA ILE A 83 -1.00 -5.99 -18.63
C ILE A 83 -0.51 -7.42 -18.81
N SER A 84 -1.31 -8.24 -19.48
CA SER A 84 -0.99 -9.62 -19.78
C SER A 84 -1.65 -10.05 -21.08
N SER A 85 -0.88 -10.71 -21.95
CA SER A 85 -1.44 -11.22 -23.21
C SER A 85 -1.93 -12.65 -23.04
N ARG A 86 -3.19 -12.92 -23.35
CA ARG A 86 -3.81 -14.25 -23.37
C ARG A 86 -3.97 -14.95 -22.02
N TYR A 87 -3.75 -14.26 -20.90
CA TYR A 87 -4.01 -14.79 -19.58
C TYR A 87 -5.43 -14.44 -19.11
N GLY A 88 -6.09 -15.39 -18.48
CA GLY A 88 -7.26 -15.09 -17.64
C GLY A 88 -6.79 -14.47 -16.35
N LEU A 89 -7.42 -13.39 -15.91
CA LEU A 89 -7.13 -12.70 -14.65
C LEU A 89 -8.28 -12.88 -13.67
N THR A 90 -7.96 -13.17 -12.44
CA THR A 90 -8.89 -13.18 -11.29
C THR A 90 -8.26 -12.42 -10.14
N ILE A 91 -9.02 -11.52 -9.50
CA ILE A 91 -8.59 -10.83 -8.30
C ILE A 91 -9.23 -11.51 -7.09
N ALA A 92 -8.40 -12.02 -6.20
CA ALA A 92 -8.81 -12.57 -4.92
C ALA A 92 -8.50 -11.58 -3.80
N LYS A 93 -9.46 -11.38 -2.90
CA LYS A 93 -9.30 -10.52 -1.72
C LYS A 93 -9.37 -11.37 -0.46
N THR A 94 -8.46 -11.15 0.45
CA THR A 94 -8.49 -11.63 1.84
C THR A 94 -8.66 -10.44 2.78
N ASN A 95 -8.78 -10.67 4.08
CA ASN A 95 -8.99 -9.56 5.03
C ASN A 95 -7.88 -8.49 5.00
N GLU A 96 -6.67 -8.87 4.64
CA GLU A 96 -5.49 -8.00 4.73
C GLU A 96 -4.75 -7.82 3.40
N ASN A 97 -5.03 -8.65 2.40
CA ASN A 97 -4.29 -8.65 1.14
C ASN A 97 -5.22 -8.84 -0.06
N ARG A 98 -4.81 -8.27 -1.19
CA ARG A 98 -5.32 -8.61 -2.54
C ARG A 98 -4.28 -9.42 -3.29
N ARG A 99 -4.77 -10.25 -4.17
CA ARG A 99 -3.93 -11.08 -5.02
C ARG A 99 -4.49 -11.13 -6.44
N ALA A 100 -3.62 -10.89 -7.40
CA ALA A 100 -3.91 -11.09 -8.81
C ALA A 100 -3.45 -12.50 -9.21
N ASP A 101 -4.36 -13.30 -9.70
CA ASP A 101 -4.11 -14.66 -10.21
C ASP A 101 -4.27 -14.65 -11.73
N TRP A 102 -3.16 -14.87 -12.44
CA TRP A 102 -3.16 -15.05 -13.90
C TRP A 102 -3.04 -16.53 -14.23
N ALA A 103 -3.87 -17.00 -15.14
CA ALA A 103 -3.87 -18.37 -15.58
C ALA A 103 -3.86 -18.49 -17.11
N ILE A 104 -3.07 -19.41 -17.61
CA ILE A 104 -3.01 -19.75 -19.04
C ILE A 104 -2.97 -21.26 -19.23
N ARG A 105 -3.66 -21.77 -20.25
CA ARG A 105 -3.68 -23.22 -20.54
C ARG A 105 -2.35 -23.76 -21.07
N ARG A 106 -1.55 -22.92 -21.71
CA ARG A 106 -0.25 -23.30 -22.25
C ARG A 106 0.69 -22.10 -22.24
N ALA A 107 1.63 -22.08 -21.30
CA ALA A 107 2.72 -21.13 -21.25
C ALA A 107 3.93 -21.71 -21.99
N LYS A 108 4.42 -21.04 -23.06
CA LYS A 108 5.55 -21.51 -23.85
C LYS A 108 6.62 -20.42 -23.97
N GLY A 109 7.87 -20.76 -23.61
CA GLY A 109 8.99 -19.83 -23.61
C GLY A 109 8.84 -18.71 -22.61
N ASP A 110 9.57 -17.62 -22.80
CA ASP A 110 9.59 -16.49 -21.89
C ASP A 110 8.21 -15.82 -21.79
N GLN A 111 7.75 -15.67 -20.58
CA GLN A 111 6.52 -15.00 -20.23
C GLN A 111 6.82 -13.75 -19.42
N THR A 112 6.14 -12.66 -19.73
CA THR A 112 6.25 -11.41 -18.97
C THR A 112 4.87 -10.82 -18.77
N LEU A 113 4.54 -10.51 -17.52
CA LEU A 113 3.29 -9.89 -17.10
C LEU A 113 3.62 -8.63 -16.30
N TYR A 114 2.74 -7.64 -16.39
CA TYR A 114 2.94 -6.39 -15.66
C TYR A 114 1.71 -6.07 -14.82
N TYR A 115 1.97 -5.64 -13.62
CA TYR A 115 1.01 -4.98 -12.77
C TYR A 115 1.50 -3.56 -12.52
N ARG A 116 0.64 -2.58 -12.74
CA ARG A 116 0.99 -1.16 -12.61
C ARG A 116 -0.05 -0.45 -11.78
N ILE A 117 0.41 0.36 -10.82
CA ILE A 117 -0.43 1.27 -10.06
C ILE A 117 0.11 2.69 -10.14
N SER A 118 -0.80 3.65 -10.11
CA SER A 118 -0.48 5.07 -9.93
C SER A 118 -1.05 5.55 -8.61
N VAL A 119 -0.21 6.12 -7.77
CA VAL A 119 -0.56 6.59 -6.43
C VAL A 119 -0.15 8.04 -6.23
N ALA A 120 -0.94 8.77 -5.45
CA ALA A 120 -0.59 10.11 -4.97
C ALA A 120 -0.58 10.13 -3.45
N ARG A 121 0.17 11.05 -2.85
CA ARG A 121 0.13 11.22 -1.40
C ARG A 121 -1.26 11.64 -0.93
N SER A 122 -1.68 11.08 0.19
CA SER A 122 -2.97 11.35 0.80
C SER A 122 -2.82 11.43 2.32
N ASN A 123 -3.55 12.35 2.93
CA ASN A 123 -3.64 12.44 4.39
C ASN A 123 -4.75 11.54 4.96
N LEU A 124 -5.38 10.72 4.13
CA LEU A 124 -6.39 9.78 4.58
C LEU A 124 -5.71 8.67 5.39
N SER A 125 -6.07 8.58 6.65
CA SER A 125 -5.70 7.46 7.50
C SER A 125 -6.49 6.23 7.05
N THR A 126 -5.79 5.16 6.78
CA THR A 126 -6.37 3.85 6.56
C THR A 126 -5.88 2.97 7.69
N ASP A 127 -6.75 2.67 8.65
CA ASP A 127 -6.42 1.77 9.74
C ASP A 127 -6.62 0.31 9.30
N TRP A 128 -5.78 -0.55 9.82
CA TRP A 128 -5.99 -1.99 9.74
C TRP A 128 -6.91 -2.42 10.88
N ASP A 129 -8.19 -2.58 10.59
CA ASP A 129 -9.23 -2.93 11.59
C ASP A 129 -9.18 -4.37 12.09
N THR A 130 -8.21 -5.17 11.66
CA THR A 130 -8.16 -6.58 12.04
C THR A 130 -7.58 -6.76 13.43
N LYS A 131 -8.43 -7.10 14.40
CA LYS A 131 -7.99 -7.49 15.73
C LYS A 131 -7.44 -8.93 15.66
N PRO A 132 -6.14 -9.14 15.92
CA PRO A 132 -5.55 -10.47 15.87
C PRO A 132 -5.94 -11.30 17.11
N GLY A 133 -5.92 -12.62 16.95
CA GLY A 133 -5.91 -13.52 18.09
C GLY A 133 -4.55 -13.54 18.80
N PHE A 134 -4.52 -14.05 20.04
CA PHE A 134 -3.26 -14.29 20.71
C PHE A 134 -2.47 -15.39 19.98
N PRO A 135 -1.21 -15.14 19.63
CA PRO A 135 -0.40 -16.13 18.95
C PRO A 135 -0.01 -17.28 19.91
N GLU A 136 0.19 -18.45 19.32
CA GLU A 136 0.84 -19.56 20.05
C GLU A 136 2.36 -19.34 20.05
N PRO A 137 3.02 -19.53 21.20
CA PRO A 137 4.48 -19.47 21.30
C PRO A 137 5.11 -20.52 20.38
N PRO A 138 6.10 -20.16 19.57
CA PRO A 138 6.84 -21.12 18.79
C PRO A 138 7.71 -22.01 19.68
N ASP A 139 7.94 -23.23 19.23
CA ASP A 139 8.86 -24.17 19.88
C ASP A 139 10.28 -23.99 19.30
N TYR A 140 11.26 -23.84 20.17
CA TYR A 140 12.64 -23.63 19.79
C TYR A 140 13.52 -24.79 20.33
N PRO A 141 14.38 -25.36 19.46
CA PRO A 141 15.39 -26.28 19.95
C PRO A 141 16.49 -25.54 20.71
N GLU A 142 17.17 -26.24 21.62
CA GLU A 142 18.41 -25.71 22.23
C GLU A 142 19.52 -25.56 21.17
N PRO A 143 20.38 -24.54 21.25
CA PRO A 143 20.50 -23.55 22.35
C PRO A 143 19.59 -22.32 22.21
N TYR A 144 18.80 -22.21 21.14
CA TYR A 144 17.97 -21.04 20.85
C TYR A 144 16.88 -20.79 21.89
N ALA A 145 16.31 -21.85 22.47
CA ALA A 145 15.28 -21.72 23.51
C ALA A 145 15.82 -20.97 24.73
N SER A 146 17.03 -21.33 25.18
CA SER A 146 17.68 -20.66 26.32
C SER A 146 18.07 -19.21 25.99
N ALA A 147 18.59 -18.96 24.80
CA ALA A 147 18.96 -17.62 24.35
C ALA A 147 17.75 -16.67 24.26
N ILE A 148 16.68 -17.12 23.62
CA ILE A 148 15.43 -16.35 23.50
C ILE A 148 14.82 -16.08 24.87
N LYS A 149 14.84 -17.08 25.77
CA LYS A 149 14.34 -16.90 27.12
C LYS A 149 15.12 -15.83 27.89
N ALA A 150 16.45 -15.83 27.80
CA ALA A 150 17.27 -14.79 28.44
C ALA A 150 16.92 -13.38 27.95
N ILE A 151 16.82 -13.19 26.61
CA ILE A 151 16.43 -11.91 26.00
C ILE A 151 15.03 -11.50 26.47
N ILE A 152 14.06 -12.41 26.49
CA ILE A 152 12.69 -12.12 26.93
C ILE A 152 12.67 -11.67 28.40
N ASP A 153 13.43 -12.34 29.26
CA ASP A 153 13.47 -12.02 30.70
C ASP A 153 14.09 -10.64 30.92
N ASP A 154 15.21 -10.32 30.23
CA ASP A 154 15.86 -9.01 30.32
C ASP A 154 14.95 -7.86 29.82
N VAL A 155 14.34 -8.00 28.65
CA VAL A 155 13.42 -6.99 28.09
C VAL A 155 12.20 -6.78 28.97
N ARG A 156 11.70 -7.84 29.63
CA ARG A 156 10.54 -7.75 30.52
C ARG A 156 10.82 -6.93 31.76
N GLU A 157 12.04 -6.96 32.29
CA GLU A 157 12.42 -6.15 33.48
C GLU A 157 12.43 -4.65 33.16
N GLU A 158 12.68 -4.24 31.93
CA GLU A 158 12.81 -2.84 31.51
C GLU A 158 11.55 -2.30 30.79
N SER A 159 10.48 -3.10 30.64
CA SER A 159 9.29 -2.73 29.90
C SER A 159 8.01 -2.71 30.76
N ALA A 160 7.09 -1.78 30.45
CA ALA A 160 5.82 -1.63 31.17
C ALA A 160 4.60 -2.07 30.35
N ASP A 161 4.67 -1.99 29.02
CA ASP A 161 3.59 -2.29 28.07
C ASP A 161 4.15 -2.87 26.77
N VAL A 162 3.26 -3.16 25.80
CA VAL A 162 3.65 -3.76 24.53
C VAL A 162 4.55 -2.85 23.70
N GLU A 163 4.32 -1.54 23.74
CA GLU A 163 5.11 -0.56 23.00
C GLU A 163 6.54 -0.48 23.56
N SER A 164 6.67 -0.22 24.86
CA SER A 164 7.98 -0.17 25.54
C SER A 164 8.72 -1.51 25.44
N TYR A 165 7.99 -2.64 25.53
CA TYR A 165 8.56 -3.98 25.32
C TYR A 165 9.15 -4.12 23.90
N THR A 166 8.42 -3.69 22.89
CA THR A 166 8.89 -3.78 21.49
C THR A 166 10.10 -2.90 21.24
N LEU A 167 10.09 -1.67 21.77
CA LEU A 167 11.20 -0.73 21.64
C LEU A 167 12.47 -1.26 22.33
N GLU A 168 12.35 -1.77 23.56
CA GLU A 168 13.49 -2.31 24.30
C GLU A 168 14.02 -3.58 23.64
N LEU A 169 13.14 -4.47 23.17
CA LEU A 169 13.53 -5.63 22.38
C LEU A 169 14.33 -5.22 21.13
N LEU A 170 13.83 -4.28 20.35
CA LEU A 170 14.53 -3.79 19.15
C LEU A 170 15.86 -3.12 19.48
N LYS A 171 15.94 -2.37 20.58
CA LYS A 171 17.17 -1.75 21.06
C LYS A 171 18.22 -2.79 21.45
N GLN A 172 17.85 -3.83 22.19
CA GLN A 172 18.74 -4.92 22.58
C GLN A 172 19.20 -5.72 21.36
N LEU A 173 18.27 -6.11 20.48
CA LEU A 173 18.54 -6.90 19.28
C LEU A 173 19.39 -6.16 18.24
N ASN A 174 19.32 -4.82 18.17
CA ASN A 174 20.08 -4.00 17.23
C ASN A 174 21.26 -3.27 17.90
N SER A 175 21.65 -3.70 19.10
CA SER A 175 22.83 -3.16 19.77
C SER A 175 24.08 -3.29 18.89
N SER A 176 24.95 -2.27 18.95
CA SER A 176 26.26 -2.29 18.28
C SER A 176 27.26 -3.25 18.98
N ALA A 177 26.97 -3.64 20.21
CA ALA A 177 27.70 -4.63 20.97
C ALA A 177 26.69 -5.66 21.52
N PRO A 178 26.18 -6.56 20.68
CA PRO A 178 25.21 -7.56 21.09
C PRO A 178 25.85 -8.58 22.03
N ASP A 179 25.05 -9.16 22.92
CA ASP A 179 25.48 -10.31 23.70
C ASP A 179 25.49 -11.59 22.88
N GLU A 180 26.03 -12.67 23.44
CA GLU A 180 26.15 -13.98 22.78
C GLU A 180 24.77 -14.56 22.37
N ASN A 181 23.71 -14.26 23.14
CA ASN A 181 22.35 -14.74 22.84
C ASN A 181 21.79 -14.04 21.59
N VAL A 182 21.99 -12.74 21.47
CA VAL A 182 21.56 -11.94 20.32
C VAL A 182 22.36 -12.34 19.07
N GLU A 183 23.68 -12.54 19.19
CA GLU A 183 24.51 -13.00 18.08
C GLU A 183 24.04 -14.35 17.56
N LEU A 184 23.76 -15.29 18.46
CA LEU A 184 23.27 -16.62 18.10
C LEU A 184 21.96 -16.58 17.29
N ILE A 185 21.03 -15.67 17.62
CA ILE A 185 19.78 -15.50 16.89
C ILE A 185 20.01 -14.79 15.57
N ARG A 186 20.86 -13.77 15.55
CA ARG A 186 21.18 -12.97 14.36
C ARG A 186 21.84 -13.81 13.27
N ASP A 187 22.67 -14.76 13.61
CA ASP A 187 23.36 -15.66 12.67
C ASP A 187 22.39 -16.53 11.83
N LYS A 188 21.15 -16.69 12.30
CA LYS A 188 20.10 -17.36 11.53
C LYS A 188 19.55 -16.53 10.37
N ALA A 189 19.65 -15.22 10.46
CA ALA A 189 18.99 -14.32 9.52
C ALA A 189 19.98 -13.84 8.45
N SER A 190 19.77 -14.25 7.22
CA SER A 190 20.58 -13.82 6.05
C SER A 190 20.02 -12.58 5.34
N SER A 191 18.86 -12.09 5.77
CA SER A 191 18.20 -10.91 5.22
C SER A 191 17.38 -10.18 6.27
N VAL A 192 17.07 -8.90 6.01
CA VAL A 192 16.22 -8.08 6.90
C VAL A 192 14.83 -8.71 7.08
N GLY A 193 14.29 -9.34 6.04
CA GLY A 193 13.01 -10.06 6.13
C GLY A 193 13.05 -11.24 7.09
N GLN A 194 14.11 -12.06 7.03
CA GLN A 194 14.31 -13.17 7.96
C GLN A 194 14.55 -12.65 9.38
N TRP A 195 15.33 -11.59 9.53
CA TRP A 195 15.53 -10.94 10.82
C TRP A 195 14.21 -10.46 11.43
N THR A 196 13.38 -9.79 10.65
CA THR A 196 12.05 -9.36 11.08
C THR A 196 11.18 -10.56 11.49
N SER A 197 11.27 -11.68 10.78
CA SER A 197 10.54 -12.90 11.13
C SER A 197 11.02 -13.50 12.46
N GLU A 198 12.32 -13.46 12.75
CA GLU A 198 12.83 -13.89 14.07
C GLU A 198 12.35 -12.97 15.20
N ILE A 199 12.34 -11.66 15.00
CA ILE A 199 11.76 -10.70 15.96
C ILE A 199 10.27 -11.03 16.23
N ILE A 200 9.51 -11.28 15.18
CA ILE A 200 8.10 -11.68 15.30
C ILE A 200 7.94 -12.97 16.09
N ASN A 201 8.83 -13.93 15.90
CA ASN A 201 8.81 -15.19 16.63
C ASN A 201 9.08 -14.97 18.12
N ILE A 202 10.04 -14.12 18.48
CA ILE A 202 10.31 -13.73 19.89
C ILE A 202 9.07 -13.09 20.50
N LEU A 203 8.43 -12.13 19.81
CA LEU A 203 7.18 -11.49 20.27
C LEU A 203 6.04 -12.49 20.46
N LYS A 204 5.90 -13.47 19.56
CA LYS A 204 4.94 -14.57 19.71
C LYS A 204 5.24 -15.41 20.96
N GLY A 205 6.51 -15.57 21.32
CA GLY A 205 6.94 -16.26 22.54
C GLY A 205 6.36 -15.67 23.81
N VAL A 206 6.13 -14.35 23.83
CA VAL A 206 5.47 -13.62 24.92
C VAL A 206 4.00 -13.31 24.64
N ARG A 207 3.40 -13.97 23.61
CA ARG A 207 2.00 -13.83 23.18
C ARG A 207 1.61 -12.44 22.70
N ILE A 208 2.56 -11.64 22.26
CA ILE A 208 2.32 -10.37 21.61
C ILE A 208 2.04 -10.61 20.13
N PRO A 209 0.85 -10.23 19.60
CA PRO A 209 0.57 -10.38 18.19
C PRO A 209 1.46 -9.46 17.36
N ALA A 210 2.19 -10.04 16.44
CA ALA A 210 3.09 -9.32 15.56
C ALA A 210 3.03 -9.88 14.13
N ARG A 211 3.30 -9.02 13.15
CA ARG A 211 3.32 -9.37 11.73
C ARG A 211 4.31 -8.53 10.96
N ILE A 212 4.70 -9.01 9.81
CA ILE A 212 5.54 -8.27 8.86
C ILE A 212 4.65 -7.57 7.83
N ILE A 213 4.98 -6.35 7.48
CA ILE A 213 4.46 -5.66 6.30
C ILE A 213 5.61 -5.40 5.33
N TRP A 214 5.33 -5.55 4.05
CA TRP A 214 6.27 -5.31 2.97
C TRP A 214 5.84 -4.11 2.16
N GLY A 215 6.78 -3.24 1.82
CA GLY A 215 6.51 -2.07 1.02
C GLY A 215 7.74 -1.59 0.26
N ILE A 216 7.55 -0.53 -0.50
CA ILE A 216 8.57 0.08 -1.35
C ILE A 216 8.77 1.53 -0.90
N ASP A 217 10.02 1.94 -0.74
CA ASP A 217 10.36 3.35 -0.49
C ASP A 217 10.23 4.14 -1.80
N ILE A 218 9.30 5.10 -1.81
CA ILE A 218 9.05 5.97 -2.96
C ILE A 218 9.74 7.32 -2.74
N ASN A 219 11.05 7.38 -2.96
CA ASN A 219 11.85 8.60 -2.86
C ASN A 219 12.24 9.12 -4.23
N ASP A 220 12.81 8.26 -5.04
CA ASP A 220 13.36 8.55 -6.34
C ASP A 220 12.87 7.57 -7.40
N ALA A 221 12.88 8.00 -8.66
CA ALA A 221 12.62 7.10 -9.76
C ALA A 221 13.70 6.01 -9.83
N ALA A 222 13.29 4.76 -9.95
CA ALA A 222 14.18 3.61 -9.94
C ALA A 222 13.69 2.54 -10.92
N ASN A 223 14.63 1.85 -11.56
CA ASN A 223 14.31 0.74 -12.46
C ASN A 223 14.39 -0.63 -11.77
N ASP A 224 14.91 -0.67 -10.55
CA ASP A 224 15.06 -1.89 -9.75
C ASP A 224 14.89 -1.53 -8.26
N ALA A 225 13.65 -1.33 -7.85
CA ALA A 225 13.30 -1.06 -6.46
C ALA A 225 13.07 -2.37 -5.70
N SER A 226 13.47 -2.41 -4.45
CA SER A 226 13.30 -3.58 -3.58
C SER A 226 12.19 -3.37 -2.57
N LEU A 227 11.53 -4.46 -2.21
CA LEU A 227 10.63 -4.48 -1.06
C LEU A 227 11.44 -4.47 0.24
N ARG A 228 11.01 -3.64 1.18
CA ARG A 228 11.58 -3.59 2.53
C ARG A 228 10.53 -3.99 3.56
N PRO A 229 10.93 -4.75 4.59
CA PRO A 229 10.02 -5.14 5.65
C PRO A 229 9.92 -4.04 6.72
N LEU A 230 8.74 -3.92 7.32
CA LEU A 230 8.53 -3.28 8.62
C LEU A 230 7.82 -4.25 9.55
N LEU A 231 8.06 -4.09 10.84
CA LEU A 231 7.43 -4.84 11.90
C LEU A 231 6.13 -4.15 12.32
N GLN A 232 5.04 -4.89 12.41
CA GLN A 232 3.81 -4.43 13.07
C GLN A 232 3.53 -5.25 14.31
N VAL A 233 3.16 -4.57 15.39
CA VAL A 233 2.84 -5.15 16.70
C VAL A 233 1.50 -4.62 17.16
N HIS A 234 0.62 -5.48 17.67
CA HIS A 234 -0.70 -5.08 18.15
C HIS A 234 -0.70 -4.90 19.66
N ASN A 235 -0.99 -3.70 20.13
CA ASN A 235 -0.97 -3.36 21.57
C ASN A 235 -2.28 -3.68 22.33
N GLY A 236 -3.25 -4.31 21.64
CA GLY A 236 -4.59 -4.59 22.16
C GLY A 236 -5.68 -3.72 21.52
N ASP A 237 -5.35 -2.50 21.12
CA ASP A 237 -6.24 -1.53 20.52
C ASP A 237 -5.97 -1.33 19.02
N HIS A 238 -4.71 -1.15 18.64
CA HIS A 238 -4.32 -0.88 17.25
C HIS A 238 -2.93 -1.45 16.92
N TRP A 239 -2.58 -1.43 15.63
CA TRP A 239 -1.28 -1.85 15.15
C TRP A 239 -0.27 -0.71 15.22
N LEU A 240 0.80 -0.91 15.98
CA LEU A 240 2.01 -0.08 16.00
C LEU A 240 2.98 -0.60 14.93
N THR A 241 3.68 0.29 14.26
CA THR A 241 4.65 -0.08 13.21
C THR A 241 6.04 0.38 13.62
N PHE A 242 7.04 -0.49 13.43
CA PHE A 242 8.44 -0.21 13.76
C PHE A 242 9.36 -0.62 12.61
N ASN A 243 10.44 0.11 12.45
CA ASN A 243 11.54 -0.34 11.61
C ASN A 243 12.33 -1.42 12.38
N PRO A 244 12.46 -2.66 11.84
CA PRO A 244 13.11 -3.75 12.55
C PRO A 244 14.61 -3.57 12.77
N GLU A 245 15.27 -2.69 11.99
CA GLU A 245 16.72 -2.43 12.07
C GLU A 245 17.05 -1.24 12.97
N THR A 246 16.18 -0.23 13.01
CA THR A 246 16.48 1.02 13.73
C THR A 246 15.62 1.22 14.97
N GLY A 247 14.54 0.48 15.13
CA GLY A 247 13.53 0.69 16.17
C GLY A 247 12.67 1.94 15.96
N SER A 248 12.83 2.68 14.86
CA SER A 248 12.03 3.87 14.59
C SER A 248 10.55 3.52 14.46
N GLU A 249 9.70 4.28 15.16
CA GLU A 249 8.27 4.08 15.16
C GLU A 249 7.59 4.79 13.97
N GLY A 250 6.48 4.21 13.52
CA GLY A 250 5.64 4.72 12.46
C GLY A 250 5.97 4.20 11.07
N ILE A 251 5.03 4.40 10.15
CA ILE A 251 5.25 4.12 8.73
C ILE A 251 5.89 5.36 8.11
N PRO A 252 7.08 5.25 7.48
CA PRO A 252 7.68 6.38 6.79
C PRO A 252 6.73 6.98 5.74
N ALA A 253 6.67 8.31 5.66
CA ALA A 253 5.73 9.02 4.78
C ALA A 253 5.86 8.64 3.28
N ASN A 254 7.02 8.15 2.87
CA ASN A 254 7.35 7.72 1.52
C ASN A 254 7.30 6.19 1.35
N TYR A 255 6.80 5.44 2.31
CA TYR A 255 6.74 3.99 2.27
C TYR A 255 5.37 3.52 1.78
N LEU A 256 5.32 2.98 0.55
CA LEU A 256 4.12 2.38 -0.02
C LEU A 256 3.99 0.93 0.43
N VAL A 257 3.02 0.63 1.28
CA VAL A 257 2.73 -0.73 1.70
C VAL A 257 2.23 -1.56 0.52
N TRP A 258 2.86 -2.72 0.31
CA TRP A 258 2.55 -3.63 -0.79
C TRP A 258 1.74 -4.85 -0.33
N LYS A 259 2.14 -5.47 0.77
CA LYS A 259 1.42 -6.62 1.34
C LYS A 259 1.68 -6.79 2.83
N VAL A 260 0.83 -7.57 3.48
CA VAL A 260 0.92 -7.98 4.89
C VAL A 260 1.24 -9.46 4.96
N GLY A 261 2.10 -9.86 5.90
CA GLY A 261 2.46 -11.24 6.18
C GLY A 261 3.74 -11.71 5.48
N ASP A 262 4.20 -12.88 5.86
CA ASP A 262 5.50 -13.48 5.52
C ASP A 262 5.53 -14.27 4.20
N ARG A 263 4.35 -14.55 3.60
CA ARG A 263 4.27 -15.32 2.34
C ARG A 263 5.06 -14.65 1.23
N ASP A 264 5.56 -15.45 0.30
CA ASP A 264 6.21 -14.93 -0.91
C ASP A 264 5.32 -13.95 -1.67
N ILE A 265 5.94 -12.90 -2.23
CA ILE A 265 5.22 -11.86 -2.96
C ILE A 265 4.50 -12.38 -4.20
N ALA A 266 5.07 -13.40 -4.84
CA ALA A 266 4.44 -14.12 -5.93
C ALA A 266 4.74 -15.61 -5.86
N THR A 267 3.84 -16.40 -6.42
CA THR A 267 3.99 -17.86 -6.56
C THR A 267 3.66 -18.26 -7.98
N LEU A 268 4.41 -19.23 -8.51
CA LEU A 268 4.26 -19.75 -9.86
C LEU A 268 4.01 -21.25 -9.83
N GLU A 269 2.97 -21.69 -10.51
CA GLU A 269 2.69 -23.09 -10.80
C GLU A 269 2.83 -23.31 -12.31
N GLY A 270 3.53 -24.36 -12.74
CA GLY A 270 3.65 -24.77 -14.14
C GLY A 270 4.66 -23.98 -14.97
N GLY A 271 5.62 -23.32 -14.34
CA GLY A 271 6.75 -22.61 -14.96
C GLY A 271 8.00 -22.68 -14.08
N ASN A 272 9.11 -22.12 -14.57
CA ASN A 272 10.40 -22.03 -13.90
C ASN A 272 10.88 -20.57 -13.88
N ASP A 273 11.93 -20.30 -13.12
CA ASP A 273 12.70 -19.04 -13.12
C ASP A 273 11.84 -17.79 -12.90
N LEU A 274 10.99 -17.86 -11.86
CA LEU A 274 10.16 -16.72 -11.46
C LEU A 274 11.05 -15.56 -11.01
N GLY A 275 10.97 -14.44 -11.72
CA GLY A 275 11.62 -13.18 -11.38
C GLY A 275 10.60 -12.06 -11.24
N ILE A 276 10.83 -11.17 -10.28
CA ILE A 276 10.02 -9.97 -10.08
C ILE A 276 10.94 -8.76 -10.03
N ARG A 277 10.58 -7.71 -10.76
CA ARG A 277 11.29 -6.43 -10.75
C ARG A 277 10.28 -5.30 -10.56
N PHE A 278 10.61 -4.38 -9.66
CA PHE A 278 9.82 -3.18 -9.44
C PHE A 278 10.50 -1.98 -10.07
N SER A 279 9.73 -1.15 -10.77
CA SER A 279 10.18 0.13 -11.27
C SER A 279 9.29 1.26 -10.76
N LEU A 280 9.92 2.39 -10.45
CA LEU A 280 9.29 3.60 -9.93
C LEU A 280 9.46 4.73 -10.93
N THR A 281 8.38 5.38 -11.30
CA THR A 281 8.38 6.58 -12.13
C THR A 281 7.60 7.68 -11.43
N ARG A 282 8.17 8.88 -11.40
CA ARG A 282 7.53 10.06 -10.81
C ARG A 282 7.02 10.97 -11.91
N THR A 283 5.78 11.39 -11.80
CA THR A 283 5.15 12.35 -12.70
C THR A 283 4.54 13.46 -11.86
N TYR A 284 4.76 14.69 -12.29
CA TYR A 284 4.11 15.86 -11.70
C TYR A 284 2.79 16.07 -12.41
N THR A 285 1.70 16.18 -11.66
CA THR A 285 0.39 16.50 -12.21
C THR A 285 -0.32 17.53 -11.35
N GLU A 286 -1.24 18.27 -11.95
CA GLU A 286 -2.05 19.24 -11.22
C GLU A 286 -3.07 18.53 -10.33
N LEU A 287 -3.24 18.99 -9.11
CA LEU A 287 -4.15 18.41 -8.10
C LEU A 287 -5.60 18.28 -8.61
N ILE A 288 -6.01 19.16 -9.51
CA ILE A 288 -7.36 19.15 -10.11
C ILE A 288 -7.57 17.92 -10.97
N ASP A 289 -6.58 17.47 -11.73
CA ASP A 289 -6.69 16.29 -12.59
C ASP A 289 -6.73 15.01 -11.75
N VAL A 290 -5.98 14.95 -10.65
CA VAL A 290 -6.00 13.83 -9.69
C VAL A 290 -7.39 13.66 -9.06
N ALA A 291 -7.99 14.79 -8.60
CA ALA A 291 -9.32 14.76 -8.01
C ALA A 291 -10.41 14.37 -9.02
N ARG A 292 -10.31 14.82 -10.27
CA ARG A 292 -11.25 14.47 -11.35
C ARG A 292 -11.15 13.01 -11.76
N GLN A 293 -9.95 12.47 -11.88
CA GLN A 293 -9.75 11.05 -12.21
C GLN A 293 -10.29 10.15 -11.11
N GLY A 294 -10.06 10.49 -9.84
CA GLY A 294 -10.61 9.77 -8.69
C GLY A 294 -12.13 9.83 -8.60
N ALA A 295 -12.75 10.97 -8.94
CA ALA A 295 -14.20 11.13 -8.98
C ALA A 295 -14.82 10.36 -10.16
N ALA A 296 -14.27 10.49 -11.37
CA ALA A 296 -14.77 9.81 -12.57
C ALA A 296 -14.71 8.27 -12.44
N LYS A 297 -13.66 7.74 -11.81
CA LYS A 297 -13.53 6.29 -11.57
C LYS A 297 -14.54 5.79 -10.52
N ARG A 298 -14.83 6.62 -9.52
CA ARG A 298 -15.85 6.31 -8.50
C ARG A 298 -17.25 6.27 -9.12
N ASP A 299 -17.57 7.23 -9.98
CA ASP A 299 -18.86 7.32 -10.67
C ASP A 299 -19.06 6.19 -11.68
N SER A 300 -18.00 5.78 -12.41
CA SER A 300 -18.05 4.62 -13.32
C SER A 300 -18.25 3.31 -12.55
N PHE A 301 -17.61 3.15 -11.41
CA PHE A 301 -17.78 1.98 -10.53
C PHE A 301 -19.22 1.88 -10.00
N PHE A 302 -19.78 2.99 -9.54
CA PHE A 302 -21.19 3.01 -9.07
C PHE A 302 -22.19 2.86 -10.22
N SER A 303 -21.91 3.32 -11.43
CA SER A 303 -22.78 3.13 -12.59
C SER A 303 -22.84 1.67 -13.06
N GLU A 304 -21.73 0.95 -13.01
CA GLU A 304 -21.70 -0.49 -13.29
C GLU A 304 -22.47 -1.29 -12.24
N PHE A 305 -22.38 -0.92 -10.96
CA PHE A 305 -23.17 -1.55 -9.89
C PHE A 305 -24.67 -1.26 -10.00
N SER A 306 -25.06 -0.08 -10.45
CA SER A 306 -26.48 0.25 -10.64
C SER A 306 -27.14 -0.46 -11.82
N LEU A 307 -26.37 -0.86 -12.83
CA LEU A 307 -26.84 -1.66 -13.95
C LEU A 307 -27.02 -3.16 -13.58
N LEU A 308 -26.35 -3.62 -12.53
CA LEU A 308 -26.52 -4.98 -12.01
C LEU A 308 -27.69 -5.14 -11.04
N SER A 309 -28.32 -4.04 -10.60
CA SER A 309 -29.54 -4.02 -9.77
C SER A 309 -30.81 -3.82 -10.60
N LEU A 310 -30.99 -4.54 -11.68
CA LEU A 310 -32.30 -4.64 -12.33
C LEU A 310 -33.26 -5.42 -11.42
N PRO A 311 -34.49 -4.94 -11.22
CA PRO A 311 -35.42 -5.57 -10.32
C PRO A 311 -35.78 -6.98 -10.82
N VAL A 312 -35.61 -7.96 -9.96
CA VAL A 312 -36.15 -9.30 -10.17
C VAL A 312 -37.68 -9.19 -10.23
N GLN A 313 -38.19 -9.14 -11.45
CA GLN A 313 -39.62 -9.27 -11.67
C GLN A 313 -40.00 -10.71 -11.36
N ASN A 314 -40.86 -10.88 -10.37
CA ASN A 314 -41.55 -12.09 -10.00
C ASN A 314 -41.93 -12.94 -11.20
N GLN A 315 -41.30 -14.08 -11.37
CA GLN A 315 -41.85 -15.14 -12.22
C GLN A 315 -41.92 -16.44 -11.43
N ASN A 316 -43.16 -16.87 -11.34
CA ASN A 316 -43.73 -18.05 -10.80
C ASN A 316 -42.83 -19.30 -10.79
N VAL A 317 -42.85 -19.90 -9.61
CA VAL A 317 -42.50 -21.27 -9.32
C VAL A 317 -43.17 -22.24 -10.30
N TYR A 318 -42.41 -22.95 -11.09
CA TYR A 318 -42.77 -24.25 -11.62
C TYR A 318 -41.80 -25.29 -11.11
N GLN A 319 -42.36 -26.14 -10.22
CA GLN A 319 -41.79 -27.44 -9.91
C GLN A 319 -41.60 -28.24 -11.21
N LEU A 320 -40.41 -28.78 -11.43
CA LEU A 320 -40.25 -29.94 -12.29
C LEU A 320 -39.45 -31.00 -11.54
N SER A 321 -40.20 -32.08 -11.37
CA SER A 321 -39.85 -33.32 -10.72
C SER A 321 -38.70 -34.04 -11.42
N LEU A 322 -37.94 -34.76 -10.59
CA LEU A 322 -37.06 -35.86 -10.98
C LEU A 322 -37.68 -36.81 -11.96
N ILE A 323 -36.94 -37.16 -13.01
CA ILE A 323 -37.01 -38.48 -13.64
C ILE A 323 -35.57 -38.98 -13.82
N HIS A 324 -35.34 -40.15 -13.20
CA HIS A 324 -34.22 -41.04 -13.46
C HIS A 324 -34.18 -41.54 -14.91
N ILE A 325 -33.05 -41.57 -15.51
CA ILE A 325 -32.44 -42.76 -16.16
C ILE A 325 -30.92 -42.56 -16.14
#